data_e21d6be4cc37b3ef2cb7dd4e2b980f60
#
_entry.id   e21d6be4cc37b3ef2cb7dd4e2b980f60
#
_cell.length_a   1.000
_cell.length_b   1.000
_cell.length_c   1.000
_cell.angle_alpha   90.00
_cell.angle_beta   90.00
_cell.angle_gamma   90.00
#
_symmetry.space_group_name_H-M   'P 1'
#
loop_
_entity.id
_entity.type
_entity.pdbx_description
1 polymer ?
#
loop_
_entity_poly.entity_id
_entity_poly.type
_entity_poly.pdbx_seq_one_letter_code
_entity_poly.pdbx_strand_id
1 'polypeptide(L)' 'MRWFKDSNRYVREDCKCYIQQREVRINGRWCWRWCVYGDVGGRHIDDVIEMFRTLRAAKLAYDNINPA' A
#
# COMPACT_ATOMS: atom_id res chain seq x y z
N MET A 1 -4.96 -11.55 -8.05
CA MET A 1 -4.97 -11.77 -6.59
C MET A 1 -6.08 -10.95 -5.96
N ARG A 2 -6.70 -11.45 -4.91
CA ARG A 2 -7.82 -10.77 -4.27
C ARG A 2 -7.34 -9.83 -3.17
N TRP A 3 -8.11 -8.78 -2.96
CA TRP A 3 -7.88 -7.78 -1.91
C TRP A 3 -9.12 -7.71 -1.03
N PHE A 4 -8.91 -7.70 0.27
CA PHE A 4 -9.99 -7.66 1.25
C PHE A 4 -9.94 -6.36 2.04
N LYS A 5 -11.09 -5.70 2.16
CA LYS A 5 -11.17 -4.49 2.98
C LYS A 5 -11.21 -4.88 4.45
N ASP A 6 -10.28 -4.34 5.22
CA ASP A 6 -10.17 -4.54 6.65
C ASP A 6 -10.07 -3.17 7.31
N SER A 7 -11.17 -2.71 7.91
CA SER A 7 -11.29 -1.37 8.48
C SER A 7 -11.01 -0.30 7.40
N ASN A 8 -9.95 0.48 7.51
CA ASN A 8 -9.61 1.55 6.56
C ASN A 8 -8.48 1.17 5.60
N ARG A 9 -8.19 -0.11 5.48
CA ARG A 9 -7.11 -0.60 4.62
C ARG A 9 -7.57 -1.76 3.77
N TYR A 10 -6.81 -2.06 2.71
CA TYR A 10 -7.06 -3.19 1.83
C TYR A 10 -5.88 -4.15 1.94
N VAL A 11 -6.15 -5.36 2.38
CA VAL A 11 -5.13 -6.38 2.62
C VAL A 11 -5.15 -7.39 1.48
N ARG A 12 -3.98 -7.68 0.92
CA ARG A 12 -3.85 -8.71 -0.12
C ARG A 12 -4.10 -10.08 0.49
N GLU A 13 -4.67 -11.00 -0.30
CA GLU A 13 -5.10 -12.31 0.22
C GLU A 13 -3.98 -13.13 0.86
N ASP A 14 -2.72 -12.94 0.44
CA ASP A 14 -1.57 -13.61 1.04
C ASP A 14 -1.03 -12.89 2.28
N CYS A 15 -1.64 -11.77 2.67
CA CYS A 15 -1.26 -10.94 3.81
C CYS A 15 0.18 -10.39 3.74
N LYS A 16 0.79 -10.36 2.57
CA LYS A 16 2.15 -9.87 2.42
C LYS A 16 2.25 -8.37 2.25
N CYS A 17 1.15 -7.72 1.90
CA CYS A 17 1.10 -6.27 1.83
C CYS A 17 -0.32 -5.78 2.04
N TYR A 18 -0.45 -4.50 2.35
CA TYR A 18 -1.74 -3.85 2.44
C TYR A 18 -1.63 -2.42 1.90
N ILE A 19 -2.78 -1.85 1.53
CA ILE A 19 -2.88 -0.50 0.98
C ILE A 19 -3.75 0.31 1.92
N GLN A 20 -3.29 1.49 2.29
CA GLN A 20 -4.04 2.40 3.15
C GLN A 20 -3.92 3.82 2.60
N GLN A 21 -5.03 4.53 2.55
CA GLN A 21 -5.03 5.93 2.16
C GLN A 21 -4.50 6.77 3.31
N ARG A 22 -3.54 7.64 3.02
CA ARG A 22 -2.98 8.55 4.01
C ARG A 22 -2.71 9.91 3.41
N GLU A 23 -2.77 10.92 4.24
CA GLU A 23 -2.32 12.24 3.89
C GLU A 23 -0.81 12.30 4.05
N VAL A 24 -0.10 12.68 2.99
CA VAL A 24 1.35 12.77 2.97
C VAL A 24 1.78 14.14 2.46
N ARG A 25 2.94 14.58 2.88
CA ARG A 25 3.47 15.86 2.45
C ARG A 25 4.40 15.67 1.25
N ILE A 26 4.03 16.29 0.11
CA ILE A 26 4.79 16.19 -1.13
C ILE A 26 5.05 17.61 -1.61
N ASN A 27 6.33 17.97 -1.75
CA ASN A 27 6.76 19.31 -2.19
C ASN A 27 6.10 20.42 -1.36
N GLY A 28 6.04 20.23 -0.05
CA GLY A 28 5.48 21.21 0.87
C GLY A 28 3.96 21.24 0.93
N ARG A 29 3.28 20.37 0.20
CA ARG A 29 1.82 20.32 0.17
C ARG A 29 1.31 19.00 0.74
N TRP A 30 0.18 19.04 1.45
CA TRP A 30 -0.48 17.85 1.94
C TRP A 30 -1.35 17.27 0.83
N CYS A 31 -1.13 15.99 0.52
CA CYS A 31 -1.83 15.28 -0.54
C CYS A 31 -2.29 13.93 -0.04
N TRP A 32 -3.46 13.48 -0.51
CA TRP A 32 -3.93 12.14 -0.23
C TRP A 32 -3.29 11.15 -1.20
N ARG A 33 -2.75 10.07 -0.67
CA ARG A 33 -2.13 9.01 -1.46
C ARG A 33 -2.53 7.66 -0.93
N TRP A 34 -2.57 6.69 -1.81
CA TRP A 34 -2.75 5.30 -1.46
C TRP A 34 -1.36 4.69 -1.26
N CYS A 35 -1.03 4.41 -0.01
CA CYS A 35 0.29 3.94 0.38
C CYS A 35 0.29 2.42 0.49
N VAL A 36 1.28 1.78 -0.13
CA VAL A 36 1.45 0.34 -0.03
C VAL A 36 2.47 0.05 1.06
N TYR A 37 2.11 -0.84 1.96
CA TYR A 37 2.94 -1.31 3.07
C TYR A 37 3.19 -2.80 2.90
N GLY A 38 4.40 -3.26 3.19
CA GLY A 38 4.70 -4.66 3.07
C GLY A 38 5.91 -5.08 3.87
N ASP A 39 6.10 -6.38 3.95
CA ASP A 39 7.27 -6.97 4.57
C ASP A 39 8.40 -7.02 3.53
N VAL A 40 9.37 -6.17 3.69
CA VAL A 40 10.50 -6.08 2.76
C VAL A 40 11.77 -6.49 3.49
N GLY A 41 12.23 -7.72 3.22
CA GLY A 41 13.52 -8.18 3.73
C GLY A 41 13.64 -8.18 5.23
N GLY A 42 12.58 -8.55 5.96
CA GLY A 42 12.59 -8.59 7.42
C GLY A 42 12.42 -7.23 8.08
N ARG A 43 12.14 -6.19 7.31
CA ARG A 43 11.85 -4.87 7.87
C ARG A 43 10.45 -4.83 8.47
N HIS A 44 10.24 -3.83 9.29
CA HIS A 44 8.94 -3.60 9.89
C HIS A 44 7.88 -3.33 8.81
N ILE A 45 6.70 -3.93 8.96
CA ILE A 45 5.62 -3.83 7.98
C ILE A 45 5.04 -2.42 7.84
N ASP A 46 5.43 -1.49 8.71
CA ASP A 46 4.92 -0.12 8.67
C ASP A 46 5.66 0.77 7.68
N ASP A 47 6.69 0.26 7.02
CA ASP A 47 7.42 1.03 6.02
C ASP A 47 6.63 1.13 4.73
N VAL A 48 6.46 2.35 4.24
CA VAL A 48 5.80 2.58 2.95
C VAL A 48 6.73 2.14 1.83
N ILE A 49 6.25 1.21 1.00
CA ILE A 49 7.01 0.74 -0.15
C ILE A 49 6.83 1.70 -1.31
N GLU A 50 5.58 2.10 -1.57
CA GLU A 50 5.26 2.93 -2.73
C GLU A 50 3.94 3.65 -2.49
N MET A 51 3.74 4.80 -3.17
CA MET A 51 2.53 5.59 -3.06
C MET A 51 1.88 5.77 -4.43
N PHE A 52 0.55 5.74 -4.46
CA PHE A 52 -0.24 5.89 -5.68
C PHE A 52 -1.34 6.91 -5.48
N ARG A 53 -1.77 7.53 -6.59
CA ARG A 53 -2.87 8.50 -6.55
C ARG A 53 -4.23 7.84 -6.42
N THR A 54 -4.36 6.60 -6.90
CA THR A 54 -5.63 5.88 -6.87
C THR A 54 -5.43 4.49 -6.28
N LEU A 55 -6.49 3.97 -5.65
CA LEU A 55 -6.50 2.61 -5.13
C LEU A 55 -6.33 1.59 -6.26
N ARG A 56 -6.97 1.84 -7.39
CA ARG A 56 -6.87 0.94 -8.55
C ARG A 56 -5.42 0.80 -9.02
N ALA A 57 -4.69 1.89 -9.13
CA ALA A 57 -3.29 1.87 -9.53
C ALA A 57 -2.44 1.07 -8.55
N ALA A 58 -2.66 1.27 -7.25
CA ALA A 58 -1.96 0.54 -6.21
C ALA A 58 -2.23 -0.97 -6.29
N LYS A 59 -3.50 -1.36 -6.44
CA LYS A 59 -3.87 -2.77 -6.55
C LYS A 59 -3.24 -3.41 -7.80
N LEU A 60 -3.32 -2.74 -8.95
CA LEU A 60 -2.76 -3.26 -10.18
C LEU A 60 -1.25 -3.46 -10.08
N ALA A 61 -0.56 -2.51 -9.48
CA ALA A 61 0.89 -2.58 -9.35
C ALA A 61 1.34 -3.74 -8.46
N TYR A 62 0.56 -4.08 -7.44
CA TYR A 62 0.93 -5.10 -6.46
C TYR A 62 0.09 -6.37 -6.53
N ASP A 63 -0.68 -6.53 -7.60
CA ASP A 63 -1.57 -7.69 -7.74
C ASP A 63 -0.80 -9.00 -7.89
N ASN A 64 0.34 -8.98 -8.58
CA ASN A 64 1.15 -10.17 -8.85
C ASN A 64 2.60 -10.04 -8.39
N ILE A 65 2.95 -8.97 -7.70
CA ILE A 65 4.33 -8.72 -7.31
C ILE A 65 4.59 -9.24 -5.91
N ASN A 66 5.74 -9.89 -5.73
CA ASN A 66 6.24 -10.22 -4.39
C ASN A 66 6.87 -8.95 -3.80
N PRO A 67 6.31 -8.37 -2.71
CA PRO A 67 6.83 -7.14 -2.13
C PRO A 67 8.11 -7.31 -1.31
N ALA A 68 8.55 -8.54 -1.10
CA ALA A 68 9.76 -8.81 -0.34
C ALA A 68 11.02 -8.71 -1.21
#